data_61c28dabfddac1e20a3d7413dcc41345
#
_entry.id   61c28dabfddac1e20a3d7413dcc41345
#
_cell.length_a   1.000
_cell.length_b   1.000
_cell.length_c   1.000
_cell.angle_alpha   90.00
_cell.angle_beta   90.00
_cell.angle_gamma   90.00
#
_symmetry.space_group_name_H-M   'P 1'
#
loop_
_entity.id
_entity.type
_entity.pdbx_description
1 polymer ?
#
loop_
_entity_poly.entity_id
_entity_poly.type
_entity_poly.pdbx_seq_one_letter_code
_entity_poly.pdbx_strand_id
1 'polypeptide(L)'
;AVFYEVTGTTLNSLVGAAFATDPSFKFTPELEHLERNANGAGLSAYQLAQTGIRHLLKHYRCALYVDYPDVIPARNLKEHKEQNSYPMIHLLNAVDVINWDSMMVGNQKKLCLVVIREVVSTRGSDGFSKEDREQFRVLRLEPDENGEFAYSVQIYTKNDKGKYEGGPKKFPTDHSGRTWSYIPFTFVGAVDNSEEIKKPPLLALANLNLAHYRDSADFQESVFYMGQPQYYVSGVNWQWFDEAKARGIYVGAKVLLPLPENGKLGIEQANPNTLSREAMKDKWNQMKELGARLIEKGSAAKTATEANNDDAVQHSVLSLCVVNMNEALSMALRWCAKYVIANVDALNKDDLMFEISQEFNKQGYLAELARQLFEAALQGRSSFKSWWEYNQTGMFPKQKYEDELQNVEAEQDGTLNQR
;
A
#
# COMPACT_ATOMS: atom_id res chain seq x y z
N ALA A 1 -8.69 -0.12 -27.87
CA ALA A 1 -8.53 -0.98 -26.67
C ALA A 1 -9.04 -0.24 -25.44
N VAL A 2 -9.68 -0.97 -24.53
CA VAL A 2 -10.13 -0.43 -23.24
C VAL A 2 -9.30 -1.05 -22.12
N PHE A 3 -8.68 -0.20 -21.32
CA PHE A 3 -7.96 -0.64 -20.13
C PHE A 3 -8.89 -0.62 -18.92
N TYR A 4 -9.11 -1.78 -18.32
CA TYR A 4 -9.84 -1.91 -17.07
C TYR A 4 -8.83 -1.86 -15.92
N GLU A 5 -8.92 -0.86 -15.07
CA GLU A 5 -7.96 -0.63 -13.98
C GLU A 5 -8.19 -1.58 -12.78
N VAL A 6 -8.15 -2.89 -13.03
CA VAL A 6 -8.41 -3.89 -11.99
C VAL A 6 -7.33 -3.87 -10.92
N THR A 7 -6.07 -3.76 -11.31
CA THR A 7 -4.94 -3.72 -10.37
C THR A 7 -5.01 -2.53 -9.44
N GLY A 8 -5.31 -1.33 -9.96
CA GLY A 8 -5.45 -0.11 -9.15
C GLY A 8 -6.65 -0.18 -8.21
N THR A 9 -7.79 -0.67 -8.72
CA THR A 9 -8.99 -0.88 -7.89
C THR A 9 -8.73 -1.88 -6.76
N THR A 10 -8.06 -3.00 -7.06
CA THR A 10 -7.68 -3.99 -6.05
C THR A 10 -6.74 -3.39 -5.00
N LEU A 11 -5.71 -2.63 -5.42
CA LEU A 11 -4.82 -1.93 -4.51
C LEU A 11 -5.59 -1.00 -3.56
N ASN A 12 -6.51 -0.19 -4.10
CA ASN A 12 -7.32 0.71 -3.28
C ASN A 12 -8.22 -0.04 -2.30
N SER A 13 -8.82 -1.15 -2.72
CA SER A 13 -9.65 -2.00 -1.88
C SER A 13 -8.84 -2.64 -0.75
N LEU A 14 -7.62 -3.13 -1.03
CA LEU A 14 -6.72 -3.70 -0.02
C LEU A 14 -6.30 -2.66 1.03
N VAL A 15 -5.93 -1.46 0.59
CA VAL A 15 -5.60 -0.37 1.51
C VAL A 15 -6.84 0.05 2.32
N GLY A 16 -8.00 0.16 1.68
CA GLY A 16 -9.26 0.45 2.37
C GLY A 16 -9.61 -0.60 3.42
N ALA A 17 -9.37 -1.89 3.13
CA ALA A 17 -9.58 -2.97 4.09
C ALA A 17 -8.62 -2.88 5.30
N ALA A 18 -7.33 -2.58 5.06
CA ALA A 18 -6.35 -2.41 6.14
C ALA A 18 -6.71 -1.26 7.09
N PHE A 19 -7.32 -0.20 6.57
CA PHE A 19 -7.72 1.00 7.33
C PHE A 19 -9.25 1.09 7.54
N ALA A 20 -9.96 -0.03 7.50
CA ALA A 20 -11.39 -0.07 7.80
C ALA A 20 -11.70 0.27 9.27
N THR A 21 -10.72 0.09 10.14
CA THR A 21 -10.72 0.54 11.55
C THR A 21 -9.56 1.51 11.74
N ASP A 22 -9.80 2.59 12.46
CA ASP A 22 -8.74 3.56 12.75
C ASP A 22 -7.61 2.89 13.52
N PRO A 23 -6.34 3.13 13.13
CA PRO A 23 -5.19 2.63 13.87
C PRO A 23 -5.15 3.14 15.30
N SER A 24 -4.68 2.30 16.20
CA SER A 24 -4.29 2.73 17.55
C SER A 24 -2.95 3.46 17.45
N PHE A 25 -2.91 4.71 17.89
CA PHE A 25 -1.70 5.53 17.90
C PHE A 25 -1.46 6.05 19.30
N LYS A 26 -0.40 5.58 19.94
CA LYS A 26 0.05 6.02 21.26
C LYS A 26 1.42 6.67 21.15
N PHE A 27 1.54 7.84 21.71
CA PHE A 27 2.77 8.64 21.70
C PHE A 27 2.82 9.54 22.92
N THR A 28 4.00 10.04 23.23
CA THR A 28 4.21 11.01 24.29
C THR A 28 3.90 12.44 23.78
N PRO A 29 3.61 13.41 24.66
CA PRO A 29 3.28 14.78 24.27
C PRO A 29 4.31 15.46 23.36
N GLU A 30 5.59 15.08 23.49
CA GLU A 30 6.68 15.62 22.68
C GLU A 30 6.58 15.21 21.20
N LEU A 31 5.82 14.16 20.90
CA LEU A 31 5.61 13.61 19.57
C LEU A 31 4.22 13.92 18.99
N GLU A 32 3.42 14.75 19.64
CA GLU A 32 2.05 15.13 19.19
C GLU A 32 2.02 15.63 17.73
N HIS A 33 3.08 16.29 17.28
CA HIS A 33 3.19 16.78 15.92
C HIS A 33 3.05 15.68 14.84
N LEU A 34 3.42 14.41 15.15
CA LEU A 34 3.33 13.28 14.24
C LEU A 34 1.89 12.92 13.84
N GLU A 35 0.91 13.28 14.66
CA GLU A 35 -0.51 13.13 14.32
C GLU A 35 -0.92 13.95 13.10
N ARG A 36 -0.28 15.10 12.89
CA ARG A 36 -0.67 16.07 11.84
C ARG A 36 0.37 16.22 10.75
N ASN A 37 1.64 16.10 11.11
CA ASN A 37 2.76 16.35 10.21
C ASN A 37 3.96 15.48 10.59
N ALA A 38 3.92 14.22 10.22
CA ALA A 38 4.98 13.27 10.55
C ALA A 38 6.22 13.40 9.64
N ASN A 39 6.05 13.91 8.41
CA ASN A 39 7.13 13.98 7.41
C ASN A 39 7.64 15.41 7.14
N GLY A 40 7.19 16.40 7.87
CA GLY A 40 7.53 17.80 7.61
C GLY A 40 6.81 18.45 6.40
N ALA A 41 6.09 17.65 5.59
CA ALA A 41 5.35 18.11 4.41
C ALA A 41 3.82 18.06 4.59
N GLY A 42 3.34 17.90 5.82
CA GLY A 42 1.92 17.91 6.15
C GLY A 42 1.23 16.54 6.14
N LEU A 43 1.96 15.43 5.93
CA LEU A 43 1.38 14.09 6.04
C LEU A 43 1.44 13.59 7.48
N SER A 44 0.32 13.11 8.00
CA SER A 44 0.22 12.48 9.30
C SER A 44 0.88 11.09 9.31
N ALA A 45 1.20 10.55 10.49
CA ALA A 45 1.66 9.17 10.62
C ALA A 45 0.67 8.15 10.03
N TYR A 46 -0.63 8.43 10.17
CA TYR A 46 -1.71 7.66 9.52
C TYR A 46 -1.57 7.63 7.99
N GLN A 47 -1.40 8.78 7.37
CA GLN A 47 -1.26 8.89 5.92
C GLN A 47 0.07 8.29 5.41
N LEU A 48 1.14 8.40 6.21
CA LEU A 48 2.39 7.70 5.93
C LEU A 48 2.20 6.19 5.93
N ALA A 49 1.47 5.64 6.91
CA ALA A 49 1.16 4.23 6.98
C ALA A 49 0.36 3.75 5.76
N GLN A 50 -0.67 4.50 5.35
CA GLN A 50 -1.45 4.19 4.14
C GLN A 50 -0.57 4.17 2.88
N THR A 51 0.31 5.17 2.75
CA THR A 51 1.24 5.25 1.62
C THR A 51 2.26 4.11 1.66
N GLY A 52 2.75 3.76 2.85
CA GLY A 52 3.66 2.63 3.04
C GLY A 52 3.04 1.31 2.61
N ILE A 53 1.82 0.99 3.05
CA ILE A 53 1.10 -0.22 2.60
C ILE A 53 0.93 -0.23 1.07
N ARG A 54 0.63 0.92 0.43
CA ARG A 54 0.59 1.03 -1.04
C ARG A 54 1.93 0.69 -1.68
N HIS A 55 3.04 1.15 -1.10
CA HIS A 55 4.38 0.82 -1.60
C HIS A 55 4.70 -0.67 -1.44
N LEU A 56 4.36 -1.28 -0.31
CA LEU A 56 4.56 -2.71 -0.08
C LEU A 56 3.84 -3.56 -1.12
N LEU A 57 2.57 -3.27 -1.37
CA LEU A 57 1.75 -4.00 -2.34
C LEU A 57 2.24 -3.82 -3.79
N LYS A 58 2.72 -2.61 -4.16
CA LYS A 58 3.16 -2.26 -5.52
C LYS A 58 4.60 -2.62 -5.82
N HIS A 59 5.51 -2.42 -4.84
CA HIS A 59 6.95 -2.45 -5.04
C HIS A 59 7.66 -3.50 -4.19
N TYR A 60 6.91 -4.29 -3.41
CA TYR A 60 7.37 -5.22 -2.40
C TYR A 60 7.92 -4.54 -1.15
N ARG A 61 8.67 -3.44 -1.26
CA ARG A 61 9.27 -2.78 -0.12
C ARG A 61 9.19 -1.25 -0.20
N CYS A 62 9.35 -0.64 0.95
CA CYS A 62 9.68 0.77 1.16
C CYS A 62 10.72 0.86 2.28
N ALA A 63 11.04 2.05 2.74
CA ALA A 63 11.86 2.23 3.92
C ALA A 63 11.39 3.41 4.75
N LEU A 64 11.65 3.36 6.05
CA LEU A 64 11.47 4.46 6.97
C LEU A 64 12.84 4.96 7.43
N TYR A 65 13.02 6.26 7.39
CA TYR A 65 14.18 6.96 7.87
C TYR A 65 13.74 8.10 8.79
N VAL A 66 14.36 8.22 9.95
CA VAL A 66 14.07 9.31 10.89
C VAL A 66 15.21 10.30 10.86
N ASP A 67 14.86 11.57 10.63
CA ASP A 67 15.79 12.69 10.61
C ASP A 67 15.33 13.78 11.57
N TYR A 68 16.28 14.61 12.00
CA TYR A 68 16.02 15.80 12.78
C TYR A 68 16.60 17.02 12.06
N PRO A 69 15.83 18.12 11.92
CA PRO A 69 16.30 19.31 11.25
C PRO A 69 17.59 19.85 11.85
N ASP A 70 18.51 20.28 11.00
CA ASP A 70 19.75 20.91 11.40
C ASP A 70 19.47 22.35 11.81
N VAL A 71 19.14 22.55 13.06
CA VAL A 71 18.81 23.87 13.62
C VAL A 71 19.79 24.20 14.74
N ILE A 72 20.01 25.51 14.93
CA ILE A 72 20.77 26.00 16.08
C ILE A 72 20.01 25.59 17.35
N PRO A 73 20.69 24.93 18.32
CA PRO A 73 20.03 24.50 19.54
C PRO A 73 19.30 25.67 20.23
N ALA A 74 18.01 25.46 20.49
CA ALA A 74 17.21 26.47 21.16
C ALA A 74 17.71 26.70 22.60
N ARG A 75 17.77 27.94 23.03
CA ARG A 75 18.24 28.34 24.36
C ARG A 75 17.19 28.09 25.45
N ASN A 76 15.93 27.97 25.06
CA ASN A 76 14.81 27.74 25.96
C ASN A 76 13.62 27.11 25.23
N LEU A 77 12.63 26.63 25.99
CA LEU A 77 11.44 25.95 25.48
C LEU A 77 10.59 26.82 24.53
N LYS A 78 10.57 28.14 24.74
CA LYS A 78 9.84 29.07 23.89
C LYS A 78 10.50 29.17 22.51
N GLU A 79 11.81 29.34 22.47
CA GLU A 79 12.60 29.38 21.23
C GLU A 79 12.50 28.05 20.46
N HIS A 80 12.52 26.93 21.17
CA HIS A 80 12.31 25.59 20.59
C HIS A 80 10.94 25.48 19.90
N LYS A 81 9.87 25.96 20.54
CA LYS A 81 8.53 25.99 19.95
C LYS A 81 8.44 26.95 18.74
N GLU A 82 9.12 28.11 18.83
CA GLU A 82 9.16 29.08 17.74
C GLU A 82 9.96 28.57 16.53
N GLN A 83 11.03 27.80 16.73
CA GLN A 83 11.81 27.15 15.67
C GLN A 83 11.03 26.04 14.96
N ASN A 84 9.98 25.53 15.59
CA ASN A 84 9.11 24.47 15.05
C ASN A 84 9.91 23.25 14.53
N SER A 85 10.97 22.88 15.25
CA SER A 85 11.92 21.84 14.87
C SER A 85 11.60 20.55 15.59
N TYR A 86 11.13 19.58 14.82
CA TYR A 86 10.70 18.28 15.34
C TYR A 86 11.34 17.14 14.54
N PRO A 87 11.52 15.95 15.15
CA PRO A 87 11.93 14.76 14.42
C PRO A 87 10.87 14.39 13.38
N MET A 88 11.31 13.97 12.20
CA MET A 88 10.47 13.65 11.06
C MET A 88 10.70 12.22 10.60
N ILE A 89 9.62 11.57 10.15
CA ILE A 89 9.66 10.23 9.57
C ILE A 89 9.55 10.35 8.06
N HIS A 90 10.62 10.03 7.34
CA HIS A 90 10.64 9.99 5.88
C HIS A 90 10.26 8.59 5.42
N LEU A 91 9.18 8.50 4.64
CA LEU A 91 8.82 7.28 3.91
C LEU A 91 9.49 7.32 2.54
N LEU A 92 10.38 6.38 2.30
CA LEU A 92 11.17 6.27 1.07
C LEU A 92 10.61 5.17 0.18
N ASN A 93 10.47 5.47 -1.11
CA ASN A 93 10.10 4.47 -2.09
C ASN A 93 11.29 3.51 -2.34
N ALA A 94 11.01 2.29 -2.74
CA ALA A 94 12.03 1.28 -3.06
C ALA A 94 13.08 1.75 -4.08
N VAL A 95 12.67 2.59 -5.04
CA VAL A 95 13.54 3.11 -6.11
C VAL A 95 14.45 4.26 -5.66
N ASP A 96 14.15 4.86 -4.51
CA ASP A 96 14.93 5.99 -3.99
C ASP A 96 16.07 5.52 -3.07
N VAL A 97 16.01 4.31 -2.55
CA VAL A 97 17.12 3.68 -1.83
C VAL A 97 17.97 2.89 -2.84
N ILE A 98 19.01 3.55 -3.35
CA ILE A 98 19.79 3.05 -4.50
C ILE A 98 20.98 2.17 -4.14
N ASN A 99 21.47 2.27 -2.90
CA ASN A 99 22.55 1.42 -2.40
C ASN A 99 22.48 1.27 -0.88
N TRP A 100 22.90 0.13 -0.37
CA TRP A 100 23.03 -0.14 1.07
C TRP A 100 24.05 -1.25 1.31
N ASP A 101 24.64 -1.26 2.50
CA ASP A 101 25.54 -2.30 2.96
C ASP A 101 25.35 -2.54 4.46
N SER A 102 25.67 -3.73 4.90
CA SER A 102 25.52 -4.18 6.29
C SER A 102 26.80 -4.88 6.76
N MET A 103 27.14 -4.67 8.01
CA MET A 103 28.29 -5.32 8.65
C MET A 103 27.85 -6.11 9.88
N MET A 104 28.64 -7.10 10.26
CA MET A 104 28.46 -7.83 11.51
C MET A 104 29.16 -7.08 12.65
N VAL A 105 28.41 -6.75 13.70
CA VAL A 105 28.93 -6.18 14.96
C VAL A 105 28.54 -7.14 16.06
N GLY A 106 29.52 -7.95 16.50
CA GLY A 106 29.22 -9.10 17.34
C GLY A 106 28.30 -10.10 16.61
N ASN A 107 27.18 -10.45 17.23
CA ASN A 107 26.19 -11.37 16.65
C ASN A 107 25.03 -10.63 15.91
N GLN A 108 25.14 -9.31 15.74
CA GLN A 108 24.09 -8.50 15.11
C GLN A 108 24.55 -7.95 13.78
N LYS A 109 23.71 -8.11 12.77
CA LYS A 109 23.87 -7.44 11.49
C LYS A 109 23.36 -6.01 11.61
N LYS A 110 24.21 -5.02 11.32
CA LYS A 110 23.86 -3.61 11.36
C LYS A 110 24.08 -2.97 9.98
N LEU A 111 23.15 -2.13 9.55
CA LEU A 111 23.36 -1.28 8.38
C LEU A 111 24.53 -0.34 8.62
N CYS A 112 25.52 -0.34 7.73
CA CYS A 112 26.68 0.57 7.78
C CYS A 112 26.68 1.62 6.68
N LEU A 113 25.91 1.41 5.62
CA LEU A 113 25.75 2.35 4.52
C LEU A 113 24.30 2.34 4.05
N VAL A 114 23.73 3.52 3.80
CA VAL A 114 22.49 3.69 3.00
C VAL A 114 22.65 4.91 2.12
N VAL A 115 22.33 4.77 0.83
CA VAL A 115 22.36 5.87 -0.14
C VAL A 115 20.95 6.11 -0.66
N ILE A 116 20.45 7.30 -0.38
CA ILE A 116 19.10 7.74 -0.74
C ILE A 116 19.21 8.78 -1.85
N ARG A 117 18.50 8.55 -2.95
CA ARG A 117 18.33 9.54 -4.01
C ARG A 117 17.18 10.47 -3.64
N GLU A 118 17.43 11.77 -3.66
CA GLU A 118 16.45 12.80 -3.36
C GLU A 118 16.35 13.77 -4.54
N VAL A 119 15.15 14.25 -4.83
CA VAL A 119 14.92 15.35 -5.77
C VAL A 119 14.44 16.55 -4.96
N VAL A 120 15.24 17.60 -4.96
CA VAL A 120 14.93 18.85 -4.27
C VAL A 120 14.49 19.88 -5.30
N SER A 121 13.25 20.36 -5.15
CA SER A 121 12.69 21.40 -6.00
C SER A 121 12.99 22.76 -5.37
N THR A 122 13.71 23.61 -6.09
CA THR A 122 13.95 25.01 -5.73
C THR A 122 13.14 25.93 -6.64
N ARG A 123 12.78 27.11 -6.13
CA ARG A 123 12.11 28.12 -6.95
C ARG A 123 13.15 28.73 -7.90
N GLY A 124 12.82 28.78 -9.19
CA GLY A 124 13.66 29.42 -10.21
C GLY A 124 13.82 30.90 -9.97
N SER A 125 14.81 31.51 -10.64
CA SER A 125 15.13 32.93 -10.53
C SER A 125 14.00 33.85 -11.00
N ASP A 126 13.08 33.37 -11.84
CA ASP A 126 11.87 34.06 -12.30
C ASP A 126 10.74 34.11 -11.24
N GLY A 127 10.90 33.38 -10.11
CA GLY A 127 9.92 33.31 -9.04
C GLY A 127 8.70 32.41 -9.34
N PHE A 128 8.56 31.83 -10.53
CA PHE A 128 7.43 31.03 -10.99
C PHE A 128 7.82 29.60 -11.32
N SER A 129 8.95 29.40 -11.99
CA SER A 129 9.44 28.07 -12.35
C SER A 129 9.96 27.30 -11.14
N LYS A 130 9.97 25.97 -11.26
CA LYS A 130 10.65 25.08 -10.33
C LYS A 130 11.83 24.44 -11.03
N GLU A 131 12.96 24.45 -10.36
CA GLU A 131 14.16 23.74 -10.79
C GLU A 131 14.35 22.52 -9.89
N ASP A 132 14.28 21.34 -10.48
CA ASP A 132 14.50 20.08 -9.76
C ASP A 132 15.98 19.71 -9.84
N ARG A 133 16.58 19.50 -8.68
CA ARG A 133 17.97 19.07 -8.55
C ARG A 133 18.04 17.75 -7.84
N GLU A 134 18.73 16.81 -8.45
CA GLU A 134 19.02 15.52 -7.86
C GLU A 134 20.20 15.65 -6.88
N GLN A 135 20.01 15.05 -5.69
CA GLN A 135 21.08 14.91 -4.69
C GLN A 135 21.04 13.52 -4.08
N PHE A 136 22.13 13.14 -3.44
CA PHE A 136 22.23 11.86 -2.73
C PHE A 136 22.53 12.11 -1.26
N ARG A 137 21.64 11.61 -0.41
CA ARG A 137 21.86 11.55 1.03
C ARG A 137 22.54 10.24 1.36
N VAL A 138 23.72 10.30 1.93
CA VAL A 138 24.52 9.15 2.31
C VAL A 138 24.55 9.05 3.82
N LEU A 139 23.99 7.97 4.34
CA LEU A 139 23.98 7.60 5.75
C LEU A 139 25.10 6.60 5.97
N ARG A 140 25.98 6.84 6.94
CA ARG A 140 27.10 5.95 7.27
C ARG A 140 27.18 5.66 8.75
N LEU A 141 27.54 4.44 9.08
CA LEU A 141 27.92 4.03 10.40
C LEU A 141 29.38 3.59 10.36
N GLU A 142 30.25 4.39 10.92
CA GLU A 142 31.71 4.18 10.86
C GLU A 142 32.27 4.23 12.29
N PRO A 143 33.35 3.50 12.60
CA PRO A 143 34.03 3.63 13.89
C PRO A 143 34.71 5.02 13.97
N ASP A 144 34.59 5.67 15.09
CA ASP A 144 35.31 6.90 15.42
C ASP A 144 36.77 6.61 15.83
N GLU A 145 37.52 7.63 16.25
CA GLU A 145 38.92 7.51 16.69
C GLU A 145 39.09 6.59 17.93
N ASN A 146 38.03 6.39 18.69
CA ASN A 146 38.03 5.51 19.88
C ASN A 146 37.55 4.09 19.55
N GLY A 147 37.18 3.81 18.30
CA GLY A 147 36.60 2.55 17.84
C GLY A 147 35.12 2.37 18.17
N GLU A 148 34.44 3.43 18.63
CA GLU A 148 32.99 3.43 18.82
C GLU A 148 32.28 3.79 17.51
N PHE A 149 31.16 3.10 17.23
CA PHE A 149 30.39 3.38 15.99
C PHE A 149 29.62 4.68 16.11
N ALA A 150 29.83 5.57 15.14
CA ALA A 150 29.15 6.86 15.02
C ALA A 150 28.38 6.95 13.71
N TYR A 151 27.08 7.29 13.81
CA TYR A 151 26.25 7.57 12.66
C TYR A 151 26.52 8.96 12.11
N SER A 152 26.62 9.06 10.77
CA SER A 152 26.82 10.31 10.08
C SER A 152 25.95 10.43 8.83
N VAL A 153 25.63 11.67 8.48
CA VAL A 153 24.87 12.04 7.27
C VAL A 153 25.72 12.98 6.42
N GLN A 154 25.77 12.71 5.11
CA GLN A 154 26.44 13.57 4.15
C GLN A 154 25.60 13.68 2.88
N ILE A 155 25.41 14.90 2.38
CA ILE A 155 24.66 15.17 1.16
C ILE A 155 25.64 15.42 0.01
N TYR A 156 25.46 14.69 -1.08
CA TYR A 156 26.22 14.85 -2.31
C TYR A 156 25.38 15.56 -3.34
N THR A 157 25.85 16.68 -3.84
CA THR A 157 25.19 17.49 -4.87
C THR A 157 26.07 17.57 -6.12
N LYS A 158 25.45 17.78 -7.26
CA LYS A 158 26.16 17.94 -8.53
C LYS A 158 26.73 19.37 -8.64
N ASN A 159 28.03 19.49 -8.87
CA ASN A 159 28.68 20.78 -9.10
C ASN A 159 28.49 21.23 -10.56
N ASP A 160 28.95 22.45 -10.88
CA ASP A 160 28.86 23.04 -12.22
C ASP A 160 29.59 22.23 -13.31
N LYS A 161 30.55 21.38 -12.93
CA LYS A 161 31.28 20.47 -13.83
C LYS A 161 30.62 19.14 -14.00
N GLY A 162 29.43 18.96 -13.42
CA GLY A 162 28.65 17.71 -13.51
C GLY A 162 29.15 16.58 -12.61
N LYS A 163 30.10 16.81 -11.70
CA LYS A 163 30.59 15.82 -10.73
C LYS A 163 29.84 15.98 -9.40
N TYR A 164 29.58 14.86 -8.73
CA TYR A 164 29.01 14.88 -7.39
C TYR A 164 30.11 15.20 -6.36
N GLU A 165 29.85 16.16 -5.50
CA GLU A 165 30.70 16.58 -4.40
C GLU A 165 29.93 16.46 -3.08
N GLY A 166 30.60 15.91 -2.06
CA GLY A 166 30.03 15.78 -0.72
C GLY A 166 30.10 17.11 0.03
N GLY A 167 28.97 17.53 0.56
CA GLY A 167 28.89 18.62 1.54
C GLY A 167 29.53 18.23 2.88
N PRO A 168 29.37 19.06 3.92
CA PRO A 168 29.90 18.76 5.25
C PRO A 168 29.26 17.49 5.82
N LYS A 169 30.09 16.65 6.44
CA LYS A 169 29.65 15.47 7.18
C LYS A 169 29.06 15.91 8.51
N LYS A 170 27.85 15.48 8.82
CA LYS A 170 27.13 15.80 10.05
C LYS A 170 26.97 14.56 10.91
N PHE A 171 27.04 14.71 12.22
CA PHE A 171 26.86 13.64 13.20
C PHE A 171 25.64 13.97 14.06
N PRO A 172 24.45 13.43 13.70
CA PRO A 172 23.27 13.62 14.51
C PRO A 172 23.47 13.09 15.94
N THR A 173 22.96 13.82 16.92
CA THR A 173 23.02 13.44 18.34
C THR A 173 21.63 13.18 18.89
N ASP A 174 21.56 12.35 19.91
CA ASP A 174 20.34 12.14 20.69
C ASP A 174 20.07 13.34 21.61
N HIS A 175 18.95 13.31 22.33
CA HIS A 175 18.58 14.36 23.31
C HIS A 175 19.69 14.62 24.37
N SER A 176 20.51 13.64 24.67
CA SER A 176 21.62 13.73 25.62
C SER A 176 22.93 14.23 24.99
N GLY A 177 22.92 14.59 23.69
CA GLY A 177 24.11 15.03 22.95
C GLY A 177 25.06 13.90 22.53
N ARG A 178 24.66 12.63 22.68
CA ARG A 178 25.48 11.46 22.28
C ARG A 178 25.21 11.14 20.81
N THR A 179 26.25 10.77 20.08
CA THR A 179 26.12 10.26 18.70
C THR A 179 25.37 8.93 18.69
N TRP A 180 24.66 8.68 17.60
CA TRP A 180 23.94 7.40 17.44
C TRP A 180 24.89 6.28 17.05
N SER A 181 24.75 5.11 17.68
CA SER A 181 25.51 3.89 17.39
C SER A 181 24.88 3.00 16.32
N TYR A 182 23.89 3.53 15.59
CA TYR A 182 23.20 2.87 14.47
C TYR A 182 22.53 3.92 13.57
N ILE A 183 22.24 3.57 12.34
CA ILE A 183 21.50 4.41 11.40
C ILE A 183 20.00 4.30 11.74
N PRO A 184 19.25 5.41 12.00
CA PRO A 184 17.81 5.39 12.25
C PRO A 184 17.02 5.16 10.94
N PHE A 185 17.21 3.99 10.35
CA PHE A 185 16.66 3.57 9.08
C PHE A 185 16.25 2.10 9.17
N THR A 186 15.11 1.75 8.56
CA THR A 186 14.67 0.37 8.42
C THR A 186 14.03 0.13 7.08
N PHE A 187 14.33 -1.01 6.47
CA PHE A 187 13.52 -1.53 5.37
C PHE A 187 12.19 -2.05 5.90
N VAL A 188 11.16 -1.90 5.11
CA VAL A 188 9.83 -2.46 5.35
C VAL A 188 9.44 -3.25 4.13
N GLY A 189 9.20 -4.54 4.28
CA GLY A 189 8.86 -5.43 3.19
C GLY A 189 7.45 -6.04 3.32
N ALA A 190 6.92 -6.54 2.22
CA ALA A 190 5.59 -7.16 2.20
C ALA A 190 5.53 -8.49 2.95
N VAL A 191 6.66 -9.17 3.14
CA VAL A 191 6.75 -10.46 3.83
C VAL A 191 7.56 -10.34 5.12
N ASP A 192 8.67 -9.62 5.07
CA ASP A 192 9.57 -9.39 6.19
C ASP A 192 10.30 -8.04 6.00
N ASN A 193 10.87 -7.50 7.08
CA ASN A 193 11.60 -6.23 7.09
C ASN A 193 13.10 -6.39 6.75
N SER A 194 13.44 -7.41 5.96
CA SER A 194 14.82 -7.64 5.52
C SER A 194 15.22 -6.67 4.38
N GLU A 195 16.53 -6.61 4.12
CA GLU A 195 17.09 -5.85 3.00
C GLU A 195 16.91 -6.53 1.63
N GLU A 196 16.40 -7.77 1.59
CA GLU A 196 16.21 -8.54 0.37
C GLU A 196 15.12 -7.98 -0.52
N ILE A 197 15.34 -8.03 -1.84
CA ILE A 197 14.36 -7.65 -2.85
C ILE A 197 13.62 -8.89 -3.31
N LYS A 198 12.30 -8.92 -3.10
CA LYS A 198 11.41 -9.99 -3.55
C LYS A 198 10.36 -9.46 -4.53
N LYS A 199 9.53 -10.35 -5.06
CA LYS A 199 8.50 -9.98 -6.04
C LYS A 199 7.35 -9.21 -5.37
N PRO A 200 6.88 -8.11 -5.99
CA PRO A 200 5.71 -7.38 -5.50
C PRO A 200 4.46 -8.27 -5.46
N PRO A 201 3.63 -8.16 -4.42
CA PRO A 201 2.39 -8.94 -4.29
C PRO A 201 1.41 -8.79 -5.47
N LEU A 202 1.29 -7.58 -6.01
CA LEU A 202 0.37 -7.28 -7.12
C LEU A 202 0.95 -7.56 -8.51
N LEU A 203 2.20 -8.03 -8.64
CA LEU A 203 2.85 -8.23 -9.93
C LEU A 203 2.10 -9.21 -10.84
N ALA A 204 1.63 -10.32 -10.29
CA ALA A 204 0.88 -11.32 -11.06
C ALA A 204 -0.44 -10.74 -11.58
N LEU A 205 -1.15 -10.01 -10.74
CA LEU A 205 -2.39 -9.32 -11.11
C LEU A 205 -2.14 -8.25 -12.19
N ALA A 206 -1.08 -7.46 -12.05
CA ALA A 206 -0.71 -6.44 -13.03
C ALA A 206 -0.40 -7.04 -14.41
N ASN A 207 0.36 -8.13 -14.44
CA ASN A 207 0.68 -8.85 -15.69
C ASN A 207 -0.58 -9.42 -16.36
N LEU A 208 -1.50 -9.98 -15.57
CA LEU A 208 -2.78 -10.48 -16.08
C LEU A 208 -3.66 -9.36 -16.60
N ASN A 209 -3.67 -8.20 -15.93
CA ASN A 209 -4.39 -7.02 -16.36
C ASN A 209 -3.86 -6.47 -17.70
N LEU A 210 -2.54 -6.48 -17.90
CA LEU A 210 -1.94 -6.11 -19.19
C LEU A 210 -2.28 -7.12 -20.29
N ALA A 211 -2.32 -8.42 -19.98
CA ALA A 211 -2.75 -9.44 -20.93
C ALA A 211 -4.21 -9.25 -21.34
N HIS A 212 -5.10 -8.96 -20.38
CA HIS A 212 -6.50 -8.63 -20.65
C HIS A 212 -6.63 -7.37 -21.54
N TYR A 213 -5.81 -6.35 -21.31
CA TYR A 213 -5.80 -5.14 -22.16
C TYR A 213 -5.42 -5.45 -23.60
N ARG A 214 -4.43 -6.34 -23.84
CA ARG A 214 -4.05 -6.80 -25.19
C ARG A 214 -5.22 -7.51 -25.89
N ASP A 215 -5.88 -8.45 -25.20
CA ASP A 215 -7.07 -9.12 -25.76
C ASP A 215 -8.19 -8.13 -26.07
N SER A 216 -8.33 -7.05 -25.27
CA SER A 216 -9.33 -6.02 -25.55
C SER A 216 -9.05 -5.25 -26.83
N ALA A 217 -7.78 -5.10 -27.22
CA ALA A 217 -7.42 -4.50 -28.50
C ALA A 217 -7.84 -5.40 -29.66
N ASP A 218 -7.46 -6.68 -29.60
CA ASP A 218 -7.80 -7.69 -30.60
C ASP A 218 -9.32 -7.86 -30.74
N PHE A 219 -10.02 -7.84 -29.61
CA PHE A 219 -11.49 -7.92 -29.61
C PHE A 219 -12.12 -6.73 -30.32
N GLN A 220 -11.69 -5.50 -30.04
CA GLN A 220 -12.24 -4.30 -30.67
C GLN A 220 -11.93 -4.24 -32.18
N GLU A 221 -10.72 -4.66 -32.56
CA GLU A 221 -10.36 -4.78 -33.98
C GLU A 221 -11.24 -5.83 -34.69
N SER A 222 -11.40 -6.99 -34.07
CA SER A 222 -12.32 -8.03 -34.57
C SER A 222 -13.76 -7.53 -34.72
N VAL A 223 -14.28 -6.82 -33.72
CA VAL A 223 -15.63 -6.23 -33.78
C VAL A 223 -15.75 -5.22 -34.91
N PHE A 224 -14.71 -4.40 -35.14
CA PHE A 224 -14.71 -3.43 -36.23
C PHE A 224 -14.78 -4.12 -37.60
N TYR A 225 -13.89 -5.10 -37.86
CA TYR A 225 -13.90 -5.79 -39.16
C TYR A 225 -15.12 -6.67 -39.36
N MET A 226 -15.55 -7.40 -38.34
CA MET A 226 -16.69 -8.29 -38.45
C MET A 226 -18.04 -7.57 -38.43
N GLY A 227 -18.09 -6.35 -37.86
CA GLY A 227 -19.28 -5.53 -37.85
C GLY A 227 -19.64 -4.88 -39.21
N GLN A 228 -18.70 -4.91 -40.16
CA GLN A 228 -18.87 -4.31 -41.46
C GLN A 228 -19.22 -5.38 -42.50
N PRO A 229 -20.46 -5.38 -43.02
CA PRO A 229 -20.83 -6.31 -44.09
C PRO A 229 -20.08 -5.94 -45.37
N GLN A 230 -19.54 -6.95 -46.04
CA GLN A 230 -18.94 -6.81 -47.37
C GLN A 230 -20.01 -7.02 -48.43
N TYR A 231 -20.29 -5.97 -49.18
CA TYR A 231 -21.17 -6.07 -50.32
C TYR A 231 -20.38 -6.57 -51.54
N TYR A 232 -20.90 -7.55 -52.24
CA TYR A 232 -20.31 -8.02 -53.45
C TYR A 232 -21.35 -8.16 -54.56
N VAL A 233 -20.92 -8.00 -55.79
CA VAL A 233 -21.73 -8.23 -56.98
C VAL A 233 -21.08 -9.36 -57.77
N SER A 234 -21.89 -10.34 -58.13
CA SER A 234 -21.46 -11.48 -58.97
C SER A 234 -22.30 -11.58 -60.24
N GLY A 235 -21.81 -12.29 -61.25
CA GLY A 235 -22.51 -12.47 -62.52
C GLY A 235 -22.51 -11.23 -63.42
N VAL A 236 -21.62 -10.27 -63.16
CA VAL A 236 -21.51 -9.03 -63.95
C VAL A 236 -20.36 -9.14 -64.94
N ASN A 237 -20.48 -8.50 -66.14
CA ASN A 237 -19.41 -8.39 -67.13
C ASN A 237 -18.60 -7.11 -66.91
N TRP A 238 -17.43 -7.02 -67.58
CA TRP A 238 -16.52 -5.88 -67.47
C TRP A 238 -17.15 -4.57 -67.91
N GLN A 239 -18.01 -4.61 -68.94
CA GLN A 239 -18.72 -3.40 -69.40
C GLN A 239 -19.60 -2.80 -68.29
N TRP A 240 -20.38 -3.63 -67.60
CA TRP A 240 -21.18 -3.20 -66.46
C TRP A 240 -20.30 -2.64 -65.34
N PHE A 241 -19.16 -3.29 -65.08
CA PHE A 241 -18.22 -2.85 -64.04
C PHE A 241 -17.68 -1.45 -64.34
N ASP A 242 -17.25 -1.19 -65.57
CA ASP A 242 -16.72 0.11 -65.99
C ASP A 242 -17.79 1.21 -65.96
N GLU A 243 -19.01 0.90 -66.38
CA GLU A 243 -20.15 1.82 -66.29
C GLU A 243 -20.54 2.14 -64.83
N ALA A 244 -20.55 1.10 -63.97
CA ALA A 244 -20.87 1.24 -62.56
C ALA A 244 -19.76 2.05 -61.82
N LYS A 245 -18.51 1.83 -62.17
CA LYS A 245 -17.36 2.59 -61.63
C LYS A 245 -17.44 4.05 -62.03
N ALA A 246 -17.82 4.35 -63.29
CA ALA A 246 -17.98 5.72 -63.77
C ALA A 246 -19.14 6.48 -63.12
N ARG A 247 -20.22 5.81 -62.75
CA ARG A 247 -21.41 6.39 -62.09
C ARG A 247 -21.32 6.40 -60.57
N GLY A 248 -20.38 5.67 -59.96
CA GLY A 248 -20.34 5.34 -58.56
C GLY A 248 -21.33 4.22 -58.17
N ILE A 249 -20.88 3.31 -57.31
CA ILE A 249 -21.73 2.23 -56.78
C ILE A 249 -22.21 2.69 -55.41
N TYR A 250 -23.50 2.95 -55.28
CA TYR A 250 -24.13 3.32 -54.01
C TYR A 250 -24.93 2.12 -53.49
N VAL A 251 -24.72 1.77 -52.24
CA VAL A 251 -25.44 0.69 -51.58
C VAL A 251 -26.11 1.25 -50.33
N GLY A 252 -27.39 1.03 -50.16
CA GLY A 252 -28.17 1.50 -49.03
C GLY A 252 -29.67 1.20 -49.12
N ALA A 253 -30.41 1.39 -48.05
CA ALA A 253 -31.79 0.97 -47.92
C ALA A 253 -32.77 1.67 -48.89
N LYS A 254 -32.35 2.78 -49.51
CA LYS A 254 -33.17 3.57 -50.46
C LYS A 254 -32.52 3.69 -51.82
N VAL A 255 -31.58 2.85 -52.15
CA VAL A 255 -30.83 2.89 -53.40
C VAL A 255 -31.18 1.67 -54.25
N LEU A 256 -31.61 1.90 -55.50
CA LEU A 256 -31.81 0.86 -56.49
C LEU A 256 -30.51 0.69 -57.28
N LEU A 257 -29.88 -0.50 -57.19
CA LEU A 257 -28.73 -0.87 -57.97
C LEU A 257 -29.18 -1.69 -59.14
N PRO A 258 -29.12 -1.18 -60.40
CA PRO A 258 -29.46 -1.97 -61.59
C PRO A 258 -28.42 -3.01 -61.82
N LEU A 259 -28.81 -4.27 -61.94
CA LEU A 259 -27.96 -5.40 -62.22
C LEU A 259 -28.27 -5.97 -63.62
N PRO A 260 -27.32 -6.55 -64.34
CA PRO A 260 -27.56 -7.27 -65.59
C PRO A 260 -28.35 -8.56 -65.29
N GLU A 261 -28.90 -9.21 -66.35
CA GLU A 261 -29.81 -10.36 -66.27
C GLU A 261 -29.32 -11.51 -65.35
N ASN A 262 -28.04 -11.75 -65.25
CA ASN A 262 -27.44 -12.77 -64.37
C ASN A 262 -26.73 -12.18 -63.13
N GLY A 263 -26.83 -10.86 -62.90
CA GLY A 263 -26.16 -10.18 -61.79
C GLY A 263 -26.88 -10.43 -60.47
N LYS A 264 -26.09 -10.70 -59.45
CA LYS A 264 -26.58 -10.86 -58.06
C LYS A 264 -25.79 -9.95 -57.09
N LEU A 265 -26.52 -9.22 -56.27
CA LEU A 265 -25.95 -8.52 -55.13
C LEU A 265 -26.02 -9.45 -53.92
N GLY A 266 -24.89 -9.64 -53.28
CA GLY A 266 -24.81 -10.36 -52.02
C GLY A 266 -24.19 -9.53 -50.93
N ILE A 267 -24.40 -9.97 -49.74
CA ILE A 267 -23.78 -9.44 -48.52
C ILE A 267 -23.09 -10.59 -47.83
N GLU A 268 -21.81 -10.45 -47.64
CA GLU A 268 -21.02 -11.42 -46.86
C GLU A 268 -20.65 -10.74 -45.54
N GLN A 269 -20.87 -11.41 -44.45
CA GLN A 269 -20.48 -10.96 -43.15
C GLN A 269 -19.76 -12.08 -42.44
N ALA A 270 -18.58 -11.80 -41.93
CA ALA A 270 -17.82 -12.76 -41.16
C ALA A 270 -18.58 -13.17 -39.89
N ASN A 271 -18.47 -14.43 -39.51
CA ASN A 271 -19.04 -14.90 -38.24
C ASN A 271 -18.26 -14.25 -37.06
N PRO A 272 -18.97 -13.80 -36.01
CA PRO A 272 -18.34 -13.19 -34.84
C PRO A 272 -17.31 -14.13 -34.22
N ASN A 273 -16.08 -13.64 -34.04
CA ASN A 273 -15.06 -14.37 -33.31
C ASN A 273 -15.26 -14.18 -31.79
N THR A 274 -15.71 -15.21 -31.09
CA THR A 274 -15.97 -15.16 -29.63
C THR A 274 -14.73 -15.46 -28.80
N LEU A 275 -13.65 -16.00 -29.38
CA LEU A 275 -12.46 -16.46 -28.66
C LEU A 275 -11.80 -15.35 -27.83
N SER A 276 -11.62 -14.16 -28.41
CA SER A 276 -11.03 -13.02 -27.66
C SER A 276 -11.92 -12.59 -26.50
N ARG A 277 -13.24 -12.63 -26.65
CA ARG A 277 -14.20 -12.32 -25.59
C ARG A 277 -14.17 -13.36 -24.47
N GLU A 278 -14.07 -14.63 -24.81
CA GLU A 278 -13.96 -15.71 -23.83
C GLU A 278 -12.63 -15.62 -23.06
N ALA A 279 -11.50 -15.39 -23.75
CA ALA A 279 -10.22 -15.17 -23.14
C ALA A 279 -10.20 -13.96 -22.17
N MET A 280 -10.87 -12.86 -22.55
CA MET A 280 -11.05 -11.70 -21.67
C MET A 280 -11.86 -12.06 -20.41
N LYS A 281 -12.95 -12.82 -20.57
CA LYS A 281 -13.80 -13.26 -19.44
C LYS A 281 -13.03 -14.17 -18.48
N ASP A 282 -12.25 -15.09 -19.02
CA ASP A 282 -11.42 -15.98 -18.19
C ASP A 282 -10.37 -15.21 -17.41
N LYS A 283 -9.65 -14.29 -18.07
CA LYS A 283 -8.68 -13.41 -17.39
C LYS A 283 -9.35 -12.53 -16.33
N TRP A 284 -10.57 -12.03 -16.59
CA TRP A 284 -11.34 -11.29 -15.62
C TRP A 284 -11.64 -12.11 -14.35
N ASN A 285 -12.06 -13.35 -14.51
CA ASN A 285 -12.32 -14.26 -13.38
C ASN A 285 -11.04 -14.58 -12.61
N GLN A 286 -9.94 -14.85 -13.32
CA GLN A 286 -8.62 -15.07 -12.70
C GLN A 286 -8.13 -13.84 -11.92
N MET A 287 -8.34 -12.62 -12.44
CA MET A 287 -7.99 -11.39 -11.72
C MET A 287 -8.78 -11.24 -10.42
N LYS A 288 -10.08 -11.57 -10.43
CA LYS A 288 -10.90 -11.56 -9.20
C LYS A 288 -10.38 -12.55 -8.16
N GLU A 289 -10.06 -13.76 -8.58
CA GLU A 289 -9.54 -14.80 -7.70
C GLU A 289 -8.18 -14.42 -7.10
N LEU A 290 -7.26 -13.90 -7.91
CA LEU A 290 -5.97 -13.40 -7.43
C LEU A 290 -6.12 -12.24 -6.42
N GLY A 291 -7.05 -11.32 -6.68
CA GLY A 291 -7.34 -10.22 -5.77
C GLY A 291 -7.87 -10.69 -4.42
N ALA A 292 -8.80 -11.65 -4.41
CA ALA A 292 -9.37 -12.23 -3.20
C ALA A 292 -8.31 -12.94 -2.35
N ARG A 293 -7.42 -13.72 -2.95
CA ARG A 293 -6.33 -14.43 -2.26
C ARG A 293 -5.35 -13.53 -1.50
N LEU A 294 -5.27 -12.25 -1.83
CA LEU A 294 -4.41 -11.30 -1.10
C LEU A 294 -4.97 -10.94 0.29
N ILE A 295 -6.28 -11.11 0.49
CA ILE A 295 -6.97 -10.86 1.77
C ILE A 295 -7.23 -12.17 2.52
N GLU A 296 -7.52 -13.25 1.79
CA GLU A 296 -7.85 -14.55 2.38
C GLU A 296 -6.65 -15.13 3.12
N LYS A 297 -6.90 -15.60 4.33
CA LYS A 297 -5.98 -16.50 5.04
C LYS A 297 -5.92 -17.78 4.22
N GLY A 298 -4.72 -18.25 3.90
CA GLY A 298 -4.52 -19.41 3.02
C GLY A 298 -5.35 -20.61 3.45
N SER A 299 -6.47 -20.84 2.76
CA SER A 299 -7.27 -22.04 2.89
C SER A 299 -6.76 -23.09 1.90
N ALA A 300 -5.67 -23.78 2.22
CA ALA A 300 -5.53 -25.14 1.70
C ALA A 300 -6.70 -25.93 2.28
N ALA A 301 -7.45 -26.66 1.45
CA ALA A 301 -8.50 -27.56 1.90
C ALA A 301 -7.85 -28.59 2.86
N LYS A 302 -7.92 -28.31 4.15
CA LYS A 302 -7.40 -29.17 5.21
C LYS A 302 -8.52 -30.09 5.67
N THR A 303 -8.21 -31.37 5.87
CA THR A 303 -9.12 -32.29 6.53
C THR A 303 -9.36 -31.81 7.97
N ALA A 304 -10.54 -32.06 8.52
CA ALA A 304 -10.93 -31.65 9.88
C ALA A 304 -9.92 -32.07 10.97
N THR A 305 -9.09 -33.10 10.71
CA THR A 305 -8.07 -33.62 11.63
C THR A 305 -6.77 -32.78 11.59
N GLU A 306 -6.44 -32.14 10.47
CA GLU A 306 -5.27 -31.26 10.34
C GLU A 306 -5.54 -29.85 10.89
N ALA A 307 -6.82 -29.45 10.95
CA ALA A 307 -7.22 -28.14 11.49
C ALA A 307 -6.96 -28.01 13.00
N ASN A 308 -6.89 -29.11 13.73
CA ASN A 308 -6.69 -29.11 15.19
C ASN A 308 -5.22 -29.07 15.64
N ASN A 309 -4.26 -29.24 14.74
CA ASN A 309 -2.82 -29.28 15.10
C ASN A 309 -2.00 -28.07 14.60
N ASP A 310 -2.59 -27.15 13.85
CA ASP A 310 -1.92 -26.00 13.31
C ASP A 310 -2.54 -24.69 13.85
N ASP A 311 -2.13 -24.32 15.05
CA ASP A 311 -2.19 -22.91 15.54
C ASP A 311 -1.21 -21.99 14.76
N ALA A 312 -0.69 -22.45 13.62
CA ALA A 312 0.03 -21.60 12.70
C ALA A 312 -0.97 -20.64 12.04
N VAL A 313 -1.08 -19.44 12.60
CA VAL A 313 -1.82 -18.31 12.04
C VAL A 313 -1.29 -18.06 10.63
N GLN A 314 -1.96 -18.59 9.61
CA GLN A 314 -1.63 -18.29 8.22
C GLN A 314 -2.04 -16.85 7.96
N HIS A 315 -1.05 -15.95 8.00
CA HIS A 315 -1.27 -14.55 7.67
C HIS A 315 -1.55 -14.40 6.17
N SER A 316 -2.56 -13.61 5.82
CA SER A 316 -2.71 -13.14 4.44
C SER A 316 -1.55 -12.20 4.08
N VAL A 317 -1.28 -12.02 2.78
CA VAL A 317 -0.25 -11.07 2.33
C VAL A 317 -0.49 -9.66 2.88
N LEU A 318 -1.74 -9.23 2.92
CA LEU A 318 -2.11 -7.93 3.50
C LEU A 318 -1.80 -7.88 5.00
N SER A 319 -2.08 -8.96 5.75
CA SER A 319 -1.78 -9.04 7.18
C SER A 319 -0.28 -8.92 7.44
N LEU A 320 0.57 -9.59 6.64
CA LEU A 320 2.03 -9.45 6.75
C LEU A 320 2.49 -8.02 6.47
N CYS A 321 1.98 -7.38 5.42
CA CYS A 321 2.28 -5.97 5.13
C CYS A 321 1.93 -5.06 6.31
N VAL A 322 0.77 -5.30 6.96
CA VAL A 322 0.32 -4.51 8.11
C VAL A 322 1.21 -4.74 9.34
N VAL A 323 1.54 -6.00 9.67
CA VAL A 323 2.42 -6.33 10.80
C VAL A 323 3.79 -5.68 10.62
N ASN A 324 4.38 -5.82 9.44
CA ASN A 324 5.70 -5.27 9.15
C ASN A 324 5.71 -3.72 9.20
N MET A 325 4.64 -3.09 8.75
CA MET A 325 4.48 -1.63 8.82
C MET A 325 4.29 -1.16 10.27
N ASN A 326 3.49 -1.86 11.07
CA ASN A 326 3.28 -1.57 12.49
C ASN A 326 4.59 -1.61 13.27
N GLU A 327 5.39 -2.68 13.05
CA GLU A 327 6.70 -2.84 13.69
C GLU A 327 7.64 -1.69 13.29
N ALA A 328 7.74 -1.39 12.00
CA ALA A 328 8.63 -0.36 11.49
C ALA A 328 8.24 1.05 11.96
N LEU A 329 6.94 1.38 11.98
CA LEU A 329 6.47 2.68 12.49
C LEU A 329 6.68 2.80 14.00
N SER A 330 6.41 1.75 14.78
CA SER A 330 6.68 1.75 16.22
C SER A 330 8.18 1.93 16.52
N MET A 331 9.05 1.35 15.68
CA MET A 331 10.49 1.58 15.75
C MET A 331 10.85 3.03 15.38
N ALA A 332 10.26 3.60 14.33
CA ALA A 332 10.47 4.99 13.94
C ALA A 332 10.02 5.98 15.02
N LEU A 333 8.91 5.70 15.72
CA LEU A 333 8.45 6.50 16.87
C LEU A 333 9.50 6.53 18.00
N ARG A 334 10.13 5.39 18.28
CA ARG A 334 11.21 5.31 19.27
C ARG A 334 12.43 6.10 18.84
N TRP A 335 12.76 6.12 17.57
CA TRP A 335 13.83 6.97 17.04
C TRP A 335 13.47 8.45 17.14
N CYS A 336 12.25 8.84 16.83
CA CYS A 336 11.77 10.21 17.04
C CYS A 336 11.88 10.59 18.53
N ALA A 337 11.41 9.73 19.43
CA ALA A 337 11.48 9.96 20.87
C ALA A 337 12.93 10.16 21.37
N LYS A 338 13.90 9.42 20.80
CA LYS A 338 15.32 9.52 21.19
C LYS A 338 15.93 10.90 20.90
N TYR A 339 15.39 11.64 19.94
CA TYR A 339 15.80 13.02 19.69
C TYR A 339 15.27 14.01 20.73
N VAL A 340 14.11 13.73 21.36
CA VAL A 340 13.40 14.70 22.20
C VAL A 340 13.22 14.27 23.65
N ILE A 341 13.46 13.01 24.00
CA ILE A 341 13.30 12.43 25.33
C ILE A 341 14.63 11.88 25.85
N ALA A 342 14.99 12.27 27.08
CA ALA A 342 16.29 11.89 27.68
C ALA A 342 16.41 10.39 27.97
N ASN A 343 15.33 9.71 28.33
CA ASN A 343 15.37 8.31 28.76
C ASN A 343 14.29 7.46 28.06
N VAL A 344 14.45 7.30 26.76
CA VAL A 344 13.50 6.53 25.94
C VAL A 344 13.46 5.05 26.33
N ASP A 345 14.57 4.50 26.83
CA ASP A 345 14.66 3.10 27.21
C ASP A 345 13.83 2.76 28.47
N ALA A 346 13.43 3.78 29.25
CA ALA A 346 12.53 3.63 30.38
C ALA A 346 11.04 3.61 29.99
N LEU A 347 10.69 3.98 28.75
CA LEU A 347 9.33 3.91 28.26
C LEU A 347 8.94 2.48 27.95
N ASN A 348 7.71 2.11 28.33
CA ASN A 348 7.15 0.81 27.96
C ASN A 348 6.96 0.72 26.44
N LYS A 349 6.85 -0.53 25.94
CA LYS A 349 6.56 -0.75 24.52
C LYS A 349 5.23 -0.13 24.08
N ASP A 350 4.27 -0.10 24.98
CA ASP A 350 2.91 0.38 24.72
C ASP A 350 2.76 1.90 24.78
N ASP A 351 3.79 2.63 25.27
CA ASP A 351 3.76 4.09 25.34
C ASP A 351 4.07 4.75 23.98
N LEU A 352 4.78 4.03 23.10
CA LEU A 352 5.14 4.45 21.75
C LEU A 352 4.78 3.35 20.76
N MET A 353 3.55 3.37 20.27
CA MET A 353 3.01 2.32 19.42
C MET A 353 2.13 2.90 18.31
N PHE A 354 2.31 2.35 17.11
CA PHE A 354 1.39 2.54 16.01
C PHE A 354 0.89 1.17 15.55
N GLU A 355 -0.42 0.94 15.62
CA GLU A 355 -1.00 -0.37 15.31
C GLU A 355 -2.22 -0.23 14.39
N ILE A 356 -2.08 -0.72 13.17
CA ILE A 356 -3.17 -0.93 12.22
C ILE A 356 -3.81 -2.27 12.56
N SER A 357 -5.14 -2.32 12.63
CA SER A 357 -5.86 -3.56 12.89
C SER A 357 -5.62 -4.60 11.80
N GLN A 358 -5.49 -5.87 12.18
CA GLN A 358 -5.40 -6.99 11.24
C GLN A 358 -6.76 -7.60 10.91
N GLU A 359 -7.84 -7.01 11.40
CA GLU A 359 -9.21 -7.45 11.14
C GLU A 359 -9.75 -6.76 9.89
N PHE A 360 -9.44 -7.31 8.72
CA PHE A 360 -9.82 -6.74 7.43
C PHE A 360 -11.27 -7.04 7.03
N ASN A 361 -11.84 -8.10 7.57
CA ASN A 361 -13.23 -8.42 7.40
C ASN A 361 -13.98 -8.00 8.68
N LYS A 362 -14.56 -6.81 8.69
CA LYS A 362 -15.69 -6.57 9.58
C LYS A 362 -16.74 -7.58 9.14
N GLN A 363 -16.91 -8.65 9.89
CA GLN A 363 -18.13 -9.44 9.79
C GLN A 363 -19.24 -8.41 10.04
N GLY A 364 -19.95 -8.03 8.96
CA GLY A 364 -21.02 -7.07 9.09
C GLY A 364 -22.00 -7.57 10.13
N TYR A 365 -22.62 -6.67 10.86
CA TYR A 365 -23.66 -6.98 11.82
C TYR A 365 -24.59 -8.07 11.26
N LEU A 366 -24.55 -9.24 11.87
CA LEU A 366 -25.44 -10.36 11.57
C LEU A 366 -26.54 -10.35 12.62
N ALA A 367 -27.75 -9.96 12.22
CA ALA A 367 -28.90 -9.88 13.12
C ALA A 367 -29.15 -11.20 13.86
N GLU A 368 -28.88 -12.34 13.22
CA GLU A 368 -29.00 -13.66 13.83
C GLU A 368 -28.00 -13.88 14.97
N LEU A 369 -26.76 -13.44 14.78
CA LEU A 369 -25.72 -13.53 15.79
C LEU A 369 -25.96 -12.57 16.96
N ALA A 370 -26.46 -11.36 16.68
CA ALA A 370 -26.90 -10.42 17.70
C ALA A 370 -28.02 -11.01 18.56
N ARG A 371 -28.98 -11.73 17.95
CA ARG A 371 -30.04 -12.44 18.65
C ARG A 371 -29.51 -13.57 19.54
N GLN A 372 -28.56 -14.36 19.00
CA GLN A 372 -27.93 -15.45 19.77
C GLN A 372 -27.16 -14.94 20.98
N LEU A 373 -26.42 -13.83 20.82
CA LEU A 373 -25.73 -13.16 21.94
C LEU A 373 -26.71 -12.63 22.98
N PHE A 374 -27.83 -12.04 22.54
CA PHE A 374 -28.85 -11.56 23.43
C PHE A 374 -29.48 -12.70 24.23
N GLU A 375 -29.80 -13.82 23.55
CA GLU A 375 -30.33 -15.04 24.22
C GLU A 375 -29.31 -15.63 25.19
N ALA A 376 -28.00 -15.62 24.85
CA ALA A 376 -26.94 -16.06 25.75
C ALA A 376 -26.81 -15.15 26.97
N ALA A 377 -26.95 -13.84 26.80
CA ALA A 377 -26.93 -12.86 27.89
C ALA A 377 -28.14 -13.04 28.83
N LEU A 378 -29.34 -13.28 28.30
CA LEU A 378 -30.53 -13.61 29.11
C LEU A 378 -30.35 -14.89 29.90
N GLN A 379 -29.58 -15.87 29.40
CA GLN A 379 -29.28 -17.11 30.09
C GLN A 379 -28.08 -17.00 31.05
N GLY A 380 -27.47 -15.82 31.19
CA GLY A 380 -26.29 -15.60 32.02
C GLY A 380 -25.04 -16.31 31.52
N ARG A 381 -24.97 -16.65 30.22
CA ARG A 381 -23.80 -17.29 29.57
C ARG A 381 -22.84 -16.29 28.92
N SER A 382 -23.30 -15.07 28.67
CA SER A 382 -22.49 -13.93 28.26
C SER A 382 -23.01 -12.66 28.91
N SER A 383 -22.22 -11.58 28.91
CA SER A 383 -22.65 -10.29 29.43
C SER A 383 -23.53 -9.52 28.44
N PHE A 384 -24.48 -8.70 28.95
CA PHE A 384 -25.20 -7.72 28.10
C PHE A 384 -24.27 -6.70 27.49
N LYS A 385 -23.13 -6.40 28.15
CA LYS A 385 -22.08 -5.56 27.62
C LYS A 385 -21.53 -6.10 26.31
N SER A 386 -21.23 -7.42 26.23
CA SER A 386 -20.76 -8.10 25.02
C SER A 386 -21.78 -8.03 23.88
N TRP A 387 -23.06 -8.22 24.19
CA TRP A 387 -24.14 -8.05 23.22
C TRP A 387 -24.23 -6.60 22.73
N TRP A 388 -24.14 -5.63 23.63
CA TRP A 388 -24.23 -4.21 23.30
C TRP A 388 -23.06 -3.78 22.42
N GLU A 389 -21.82 -4.15 22.77
CA GLU A 389 -20.62 -3.87 21.97
C GLU A 389 -20.72 -4.48 20.57
N TYR A 390 -21.23 -5.73 20.47
CA TYR A 390 -21.47 -6.34 19.16
C TYR A 390 -22.49 -5.57 18.33
N ASN A 391 -23.57 -5.10 18.93
CA ASN A 391 -24.57 -4.29 18.22
C ASN A 391 -24.03 -2.95 17.73
N GLN A 392 -23.09 -2.34 18.47
CA GLN A 392 -22.46 -1.07 18.06
C GLN A 392 -21.38 -1.26 16.99
N THR A 393 -20.59 -2.31 17.09
CA THR A 393 -19.38 -2.50 16.28
C THR A 393 -19.53 -3.53 15.18
N GLY A 394 -20.48 -4.46 15.29
CA GLY A 394 -20.59 -5.67 14.45
C GLY A 394 -19.45 -6.67 14.69
N MET A 395 -18.66 -6.50 15.75
CA MET A 395 -17.53 -7.36 16.09
C MET A 395 -17.70 -7.93 17.51
N PHE A 396 -17.21 -9.18 17.71
CA PHE A 396 -17.14 -9.74 19.05
C PHE A 396 -16.13 -8.94 19.90
N PRO A 397 -16.49 -8.65 21.19
CA PRO A 397 -15.56 -8.00 22.11
C PRO A 397 -14.28 -8.81 22.26
N LYS A 398 -13.13 -8.14 22.19
CA LYS A 398 -11.82 -8.74 22.44
C LYS A 398 -11.51 -8.71 23.93
N GLN A 399 -12.14 -9.56 24.70
CA GLN A 399 -11.86 -9.66 26.14
C GLN A 399 -11.47 -11.08 26.51
N LYS A 400 -10.71 -11.21 27.62
CA LYS A 400 -10.36 -12.52 28.15
C LYS A 400 -11.59 -13.17 28.77
N TYR A 401 -11.60 -14.49 28.81
CA TYR A 401 -12.69 -15.26 29.40
C TYR A 401 -12.97 -14.88 30.86
N GLU A 402 -11.91 -14.60 31.63
CA GLU A 402 -12.01 -14.18 33.03
C GLU A 402 -12.71 -12.80 33.16
N ASP A 403 -12.42 -11.86 32.26
CA ASP A 403 -13.07 -10.54 32.23
C ASP A 403 -14.54 -10.64 31.87
N GLU A 404 -14.90 -11.56 30.94
CA GLU A 404 -16.30 -11.83 30.59
C GLU A 404 -17.07 -12.44 31.76
N LEU A 405 -16.49 -13.38 32.49
CA LEU A 405 -17.10 -13.93 33.70
C LEU A 405 -17.37 -12.86 34.75
N GLN A 406 -16.40 -11.96 35.00
CA GLN A 406 -16.58 -10.84 35.92
C GLN A 406 -17.71 -9.90 35.47
N ASN A 407 -17.82 -9.61 34.17
CA ASN A 407 -18.92 -8.80 33.65
C ASN A 407 -20.28 -9.49 33.88
N VAL A 408 -20.37 -10.79 33.62
CA VAL A 408 -21.60 -11.57 33.84
C VAL A 408 -21.98 -11.58 35.32
N GLU A 409 -21.04 -11.83 36.24
CA GLU A 409 -21.27 -11.82 37.68
C GLU A 409 -21.71 -10.44 38.18
N ALA A 410 -21.06 -9.37 37.74
CA ALA A 410 -21.39 -7.98 38.09
C ALA A 410 -22.80 -7.59 37.61
N GLU A 411 -23.23 -8.05 36.44
CA GLU A 411 -24.58 -7.82 35.92
C GLU A 411 -25.66 -8.61 36.68
N GLN A 412 -25.34 -9.82 37.12
CA GLN A 412 -26.24 -10.64 37.94
C GLN A 412 -26.42 -10.07 39.35
N ASP A 413 -25.34 -9.61 39.98
CA ASP A 413 -25.38 -8.93 41.29
C ASP A 413 -26.10 -7.60 41.25
N GLY A 414 -25.94 -6.83 40.15
CA GLY A 414 -26.65 -5.56 39.94
C GLY A 414 -28.16 -5.74 39.77
N THR A 415 -28.63 -6.86 39.24
CA THR A 415 -30.06 -7.17 39.11
C THR A 415 -30.69 -7.67 40.42
N LEU A 416 -29.91 -8.23 41.31
CA LEU A 416 -30.39 -8.66 42.65
C LEU A 416 -30.56 -7.46 43.60
N ASN A 417 -29.82 -6.39 43.43
CA ASN A 417 -29.93 -5.15 44.25
C ASN A 417 -31.04 -4.17 43.80
N GLN A 418 -31.72 -4.45 42.68
CA GLN A 418 -32.89 -3.68 42.19
C GLN A 418 -34.24 -4.34 42.41
N ARG A 419 -34.30 -5.47 43.14
CA ARG A 419 -35.48 -6.12 43.62
C ARG A 419 -35.54 -6.02 45.15
#